data_37254b643b7b4dc307ba62e80f290a73
#
_entry.id   37254b643b7b4dc307ba62e80f290a73
#
_cell.length_a   1.000
_cell.length_b   1.000
_cell.length_c   1.000
_cell.angle_alpha   90.00
_cell.angle_beta   90.00
_cell.angle_gamma   90.00
#
_symmetry.space_group_name_H-M   'P 1'
#
loop_
_entity.id
_entity.type
_entity.pdbx_description
1 polymer ?
#
loop_
_entity_poly.entity_id
_entity_poly.type
_entity_poly.pdbx_seq_one_letter_code
_entity_poly.pdbx_strand_id
1 'polypeptide(L)'
;MYTVAGTPFLNTKFSKVVEGTPFFSEQMRRGAIILSEGKEYRNILVRLNLLESQVNYIDEKQMEMIAITPIREVVIGDTINNDHHRFVFSESIETTDKPEKGFYELLQAGKAELYKQYKKNLLESKPYGSATIEQSIKTELRYFVLISGKWVRIKKIKELSDLLNDKKNEIRQFIEEKEITKDNEANFEAIIAYYNSL
;
A
#
# COMPACT_ATOMS: atom_id res chain seq x y z
N MET A 1 -10.52 -18.75 21.16
CA MET A 1 -10.22 -17.44 20.54
C MET A 1 -8.98 -17.63 19.69
N TYR A 2 -9.01 -17.25 18.42
CA TYR A 2 -7.90 -17.51 17.51
C TYR A 2 -7.17 -16.18 17.26
N THR A 3 -5.91 -16.10 17.66
CA THR A 3 -5.04 -14.95 17.42
C THR A 3 -4.27 -15.13 16.11
N VAL A 4 -3.90 -14.02 15.48
CA VAL A 4 -2.90 -14.03 14.40
C VAL A 4 -1.61 -14.60 14.98
N ALA A 5 -1.02 -15.61 14.33
CA ALA A 5 0.27 -16.12 14.76
C ALA A 5 1.37 -15.08 14.51
N GLY A 6 2.24 -14.86 15.49
CA GLY A 6 3.27 -13.84 15.39
C GLY A 6 4.49 -14.11 16.28
N THR A 7 5.57 -13.38 16.00
CA THR A 7 6.78 -13.32 16.83
C THR A 7 6.90 -11.94 17.47
N PRO A 8 7.48 -11.83 18.69
CA PRO A 8 7.71 -10.54 19.34
C PRO A 8 8.53 -9.60 18.46
N PHE A 9 8.10 -8.34 18.36
CA PHE A 9 8.87 -7.31 17.70
C PHE A 9 10.05 -6.89 18.60
N LEU A 10 11.27 -7.09 18.11
CA LEU A 10 12.49 -6.70 18.80
C LEU A 10 13.16 -5.56 18.04
N ASN A 11 13.28 -4.41 18.68
CA ASN A 11 13.99 -3.28 18.09
C ASN A 11 15.53 -3.54 18.16
N THR A 12 16.18 -3.69 17.01
CA THR A 12 17.63 -3.92 16.93
C THR A 12 18.41 -2.64 17.20
N LYS A 13 19.30 -2.67 18.18
CA LYS A 13 19.94 -1.50 18.79
C LYS A 13 21.11 -0.87 18.01
N PHE A 14 21.54 -1.42 16.87
CA PHE A 14 22.77 -0.98 16.19
C PHE A 14 22.55 -0.01 15.02
N SER A 15 21.30 0.25 14.67
CA SER A 15 20.94 1.22 13.64
C SER A 15 19.97 2.26 14.20
N LYS A 16 20.18 3.53 13.81
CA LYS A 16 19.32 4.63 14.22
C LYS A 16 18.72 5.27 12.99
N VAL A 17 17.38 5.24 12.89
CA VAL A 17 16.66 6.00 11.88
C VAL A 17 16.72 7.48 12.27
N VAL A 18 17.36 8.29 11.44
CA VAL A 18 17.54 9.74 11.65
C VAL A 18 16.57 10.56 10.81
N GLU A 19 16.03 9.97 9.72
CA GLU A 19 15.08 10.61 8.83
C GLU A 19 14.10 9.59 8.25
N GLY A 20 12.82 9.95 8.20
CA GLY A 20 11.76 9.11 7.64
C GLY A 20 11.35 7.94 8.54
N THR A 21 10.53 7.06 7.99
CA THR A 21 9.97 5.92 8.74
C THR A 21 9.81 4.70 7.83
N PRO A 22 10.05 3.46 8.34
CA PRO A 22 9.76 2.24 7.61
C PRO A 22 8.26 1.95 7.51
N PHE A 23 7.47 2.59 8.37
CA PHE A 23 6.04 2.33 8.49
C PHE A 23 5.20 3.21 7.54
N PHE A 24 3.96 2.78 7.29
CA PHE A 24 2.93 3.63 6.71
C PHE A 24 2.55 4.76 7.65
N SER A 25 2.37 4.43 8.94
CA SER A 25 2.16 5.36 10.05
C SER A 25 3.01 4.90 11.23
N GLU A 26 3.65 5.84 11.93
CA GLU A 26 4.41 5.54 13.16
C GLU A 26 3.53 4.96 14.26
N GLN A 27 2.31 5.46 14.34
CA GLN A 27 1.37 5.04 15.37
C GLN A 27 0.62 3.78 14.94
N MET A 28 0.38 2.89 15.91
CA MET A 28 -0.59 1.82 15.78
C MET A 28 -1.98 2.44 15.58
N ARG A 29 -2.71 1.96 14.56
CA ARG A 29 -4.09 2.39 14.28
C ARG A 29 -5.02 1.19 14.35
N ARG A 30 -6.29 1.43 14.68
CA ARG A 30 -7.31 0.39 14.60
C ARG A 30 -7.47 -0.04 13.15
N GLY A 31 -7.74 -1.33 12.96
CA GLY A 31 -7.89 -1.89 11.62
C GLY A 31 -8.29 -3.36 11.64
N ALA A 32 -8.07 -4.01 10.50
CA ALA A 32 -8.32 -5.43 10.31
C ALA A 32 -7.15 -6.09 9.54
N ILE A 33 -6.94 -7.37 9.81
CA ILE A 33 -6.04 -8.25 9.05
C ILE A 33 -6.88 -9.34 8.43
N ILE A 34 -6.75 -9.53 7.12
CA ILE A 34 -7.37 -10.62 6.38
C ILE A 34 -6.25 -11.58 5.93
N LEU A 35 -6.31 -12.82 6.40
CA LEU A 35 -5.35 -13.85 6.05
C LEU A 35 -5.59 -14.38 4.63
N SER A 36 -4.58 -15.00 4.05
CA SER A 36 -4.68 -15.63 2.72
C SER A 36 -5.72 -16.77 2.68
N GLU A 37 -5.98 -17.44 3.79
CA GLU A 37 -7.04 -18.43 3.95
C GLU A 37 -8.46 -17.84 4.07
N GLY A 38 -8.58 -16.49 4.05
CA GLY A 38 -9.86 -15.77 4.13
C GLY A 38 -10.32 -15.42 5.53
N LYS A 39 -9.62 -15.87 6.59
CA LYS A 39 -9.97 -15.52 7.97
C LYS A 39 -9.67 -14.06 8.26
N GLU A 40 -10.59 -13.37 8.94
CA GLU A 40 -10.49 -11.96 9.24
C GLU A 40 -10.42 -11.70 10.74
N TYR A 41 -9.54 -10.80 11.12
CA TYR A 41 -9.39 -10.25 12.48
C TYR A 41 -9.65 -8.75 12.46
N ARG A 42 -10.76 -8.34 13.08
CA ARG A 42 -11.21 -6.94 13.10
C ARG A 42 -10.91 -6.25 14.43
N ASN A 43 -10.89 -4.92 14.41
CA ASN A 43 -10.77 -4.07 15.59
C ASN A 43 -9.49 -4.34 16.39
N ILE A 44 -8.41 -4.65 15.71
CA ILE A 44 -7.08 -4.83 16.29
C ILE A 44 -6.20 -3.60 16.02
N LEU A 45 -5.23 -3.35 16.89
CA LEU A 45 -4.22 -2.33 16.65
C LEU A 45 -3.16 -2.90 15.72
N VAL A 46 -2.97 -2.23 14.56
CA VAL A 46 -2.04 -2.65 13.52
C VAL A 46 -1.12 -1.52 13.09
N ARG A 47 0.07 -1.88 12.64
CA ARG A 47 1.03 -0.99 12.00
C ARG A 47 1.68 -1.73 10.84
N LEU A 48 1.72 -1.09 9.67
CA LEU A 48 2.26 -1.69 8.46
C LEU A 48 3.69 -1.20 8.21
N ASN A 49 4.66 -2.12 8.30
CA ASN A 49 6.05 -1.88 7.92
C ASN A 49 6.20 -2.11 6.41
N LEU A 50 6.26 -1.02 5.66
CA LEU A 50 6.34 -1.05 4.19
C LEU A 50 7.76 -1.32 3.68
N LEU A 51 8.79 -1.06 4.50
CA LEU A 51 10.18 -1.36 4.15
C LEU A 51 10.42 -2.87 4.13
N GLU A 52 9.96 -3.57 5.19
CA GLU A 52 10.13 -5.01 5.37
C GLU A 52 8.93 -5.82 4.85
N SER A 53 7.87 -5.15 4.39
CA SER A 53 6.60 -5.79 3.99
C SER A 53 6.00 -6.67 5.08
N GLN A 54 5.98 -6.16 6.31
CA GLN A 54 5.51 -6.86 7.50
C GLN A 54 4.33 -6.14 8.14
N VAL A 55 3.47 -6.92 8.82
CA VAL A 55 2.36 -6.39 9.60
C VAL A 55 2.65 -6.59 11.08
N ASN A 56 2.73 -5.48 11.81
CA ASN A 56 2.81 -5.49 13.26
C ASN A 56 1.41 -5.34 13.84
N TYR A 57 1.12 -6.03 14.93
CA TYR A 57 -0.15 -5.95 15.64
C TYR A 57 0.07 -6.05 17.15
N ILE A 58 -0.91 -5.58 17.93
CA ILE A 58 -0.91 -5.75 19.39
C ILE A 58 -1.72 -7.00 19.74
N ASP A 59 -1.09 -7.92 20.46
CA ASP A 59 -1.74 -9.14 20.94
C ASP A 59 -2.59 -8.92 22.21
N GLU A 60 -3.23 -9.98 22.72
CA GLU A 60 -4.05 -9.93 23.94
C GLU A 60 -3.25 -9.58 25.21
N LYS A 61 -1.91 -9.77 25.19
CA LYS A 61 -1.02 -9.44 26.30
C LYS A 61 -0.44 -8.02 26.18
N GLN A 62 -0.96 -7.23 25.25
CA GLN A 62 -0.48 -5.87 24.94
C GLN A 62 0.97 -5.83 24.45
N MET A 63 1.44 -6.92 23.84
CA MET A 63 2.77 -6.97 23.21
C MET A 63 2.66 -6.70 21.71
N GLU A 64 3.64 -5.97 21.18
CA GLU A 64 3.77 -5.81 19.74
C GLU A 64 4.36 -7.07 19.12
N MET A 65 3.64 -7.62 18.15
CA MET A 65 3.97 -8.85 17.44
C MET A 65 4.13 -8.57 15.96
N ILE A 66 4.99 -9.32 15.28
CA ILE A 66 5.07 -9.38 13.82
C ILE A 66 4.28 -10.61 13.37
N ALA A 67 3.31 -10.41 12.46
CA ALA A 67 2.54 -11.51 11.91
C ALA A 67 3.41 -12.41 11.03
N ILE A 68 3.32 -13.73 11.26
CA ILE A 68 4.03 -14.76 10.48
C ILE A 68 3.07 -15.57 9.59
N THR A 69 1.77 -15.50 9.85
CA THR A 69 0.76 -16.11 8.99
C THR A 69 0.64 -15.31 7.70
N PRO A 70 0.52 -15.96 6.52
CA PRO A 70 0.34 -15.25 5.25
C PRO A 70 -0.87 -14.33 5.27
N ILE A 71 -0.63 -13.06 4.96
CA ILE A 71 -1.65 -12.01 4.96
C ILE A 71 -2.01 -11.68 3.52
N ARG A 72 -3.32 -11.62 3.24
CA ARG A 72 -3.86 -11.14 1.97
C ARG A 72 -4.04 -9.63 1.97
N GLU A 73 -4.66 -9.11 3.03
CA GLU A 73 -5.00 -7.68 3.11
C GLU A 73 -4.85 -7.14 4.53
N VAL A 74 -4.59 -5.85 4.61
CA VAL A 74 -4.63 -5.07 5.86
C VAL A 74 -5.48 -3.83 5.62
N VAL A 75 -6.46 -3.59 6.48
CA VAL A 75 -7.23 -2.35 6.52
C VAL A 75 -6.77 -1.54 7.71
N ILE A 76 -6.39 -0.28 7.51
CA ILE A 76 -5.93 0.63 8.56
C ILE A 76 -6.84 1.85 8.59
N GLY A 77 -7.40 2.17 9.75
CA GLY A 77 -8.30 3.29 9.95
C GLY A 77 -9.73 2.86 10.17
N ASP A 78 -10.63 3.86 10.20
CA ASP A 78 -12.03 3.66 10.50
C ASP A 78 -12.85 3.56 9.20
N THR A 79 -13.43 2.40 8.96
CA THR A 79 -14.31 2.16 7.80
C THR A 79 -15.63 2.92 7.89
N ILE A 80 -16.06 3.35 9.08
CA ILE A 80 -17.32 4.07 9.29
C ILE A 80 -17.21 5.51 8.78
N ASN A 81 -16.06 6.15 9.04
CA ASN A 81 -15.82 7.55 8.67
C ASN A 81 -15.14 7.73 7.31
N ASN A 82 -15.01 6.67 6.52
CA ASN A 82 -14.31 6.67 5.22
C ASN A 82 -12.83 7.11 5.30
N ASP A 83 -12.24 7.13 6.52
CA ASP A 83 -10.81 7.36 6.78
C ASP A 83 -10.11 6.02 6.97
N HIS A 84 -10.09 5.22 5.91
CA HIS A 84 -9.44 3.91 5.93
C HIS A 84 -8.58 3.70 4.68
N HIS A 85 -7.48 2.99 4.88
CA HIS A 85 -6.55 2.57 3.84
C HIS A 85 -6.59 1.05 3.71
N ARG A 86 -6.86 0.55 2.52
CA ARG A 86 -6.89 -0.88 2.22
C ARG A 86 -5.62 -1.28 1.48
N PHE A 87 -4.78 -2.08 2.12
CA PHE A 87 -3.54 -2.59 1.55
C PHE A 87 -3.69 -4.05 1.16
N VAL A 88 -3.36 -4.38 -0.08
CA VAL A 88 -3.35 -5.74 -0.62
C VAL A 88 -1.91 -6.20 -0.78
N PHE A 89 -1.61 -7.41 -0.34
CA PHE A 89 -0.29 -7.99 -0.52
C PHE A 89 -0.12 -8.48 -1.96
N SER A 90 1.04 -8.22 -2.55
CA SER A 90 1.32 -8.48 -3.97
C SER A 90 1.00 -9.90 -4.46
N GLU A 91 1.23 -10.91 -3.60
CA GLU A 91 0.95 -12.30 -3.94
C GLU A 91 -0.56 -12.63 -4.02
N SER A 92 -1.40 -11.73 -3.52
CA SER A 92 -2.87 -11.84 -3.56
C SER A 92 -3.51 -11.03 -4.69
N ILE A 93 -2.70 -10.33 -5.50
CA ILE A 93 -3.17 -9.61 -6.68
C ILE A 93 -3.17 -10.57 -7.86
N GLU A 94 -4.35 -10.84 -8.42
CA GLU A 94 -4.52 -11.75 -9.56
C GLU A 94 -4.09 -11.07 -10.86
N THR A 95 -2.87 -11.34 -11.29
CA THR A 95 -2.28 -10.73 -12.49
C THR A 95 -1.34 -11.69 -13.20
N THR A 96 -1.17 -11.49 -14.52
CA THR A 96 -0.19 -12.23 -15.35
C THR A 96 1.24 -11.78 -15.07
N ASP A 97 1.41 -10.52 -14.70
CA ASP A 97 2.73 -9.92 -14.41
C ASP A 97 2.89 -9.83 -12.89
N LYS A 98 3.92 -10.45 -12.34
CA LYS A 98 4.14 -10.45 -10.88
C LYS A 98 4.53 -9.05 -10.39
N PRO A 99 3.72 -8.40 -9.50
CA PRO A 99 4.13 -7.18 -8.84
C PRO A 99 5.39 -7.40 -7.98
N GLU A 100 6.17 -6.34 -7.77
CA GLU A 100 7.25 -6.37 -6.78
C GLU A 100 6.65 -6.73 -5.41
N LYS A 101 7.37 -7.59 -4.65
CA LYS A 101 6.89 -8.04 -3.33
C LYS A 101 6.63 -6.84 -2.40
N GLY A 102 5.45 -6.79 -1.81
CA GLY A 102 5.06 -5.73 -0.88
C GLY A 102 3.56 -5.50 -0.80
N PHE A 103 3.19 -4.49 -0.05
CA PHE A 103 1.81 -4.05 0.09
C PHE A 103 1.51 -2.88 -0.84
N TYR A 104 0.36 -2.92 -1.47
CA TYR A 104 -0.18 -1.91 -2.36
C TYR A 104 -1.52 -1.41 -1.82
N GLU A 105 -1.67 -0.12 -1.66
CA GLU A 105 -2.95 0.49 -1.30
C GLU A 105 -3.89 0.44 -2.50
N LEU A 106 -5.05 -0.18 -2.33
CA LEU A 106 -6.12 -0.17 -3.33
C LEU A 106 -6.91 1.13 -3.21
N LEU A 107 -6.75 2.02 -4.19
CA LEU A 107 -7.43 3.31 -4.25
C LEU A 107 -8.80 3.21 -4.93
N GLN A 108 -8.89 2.45 -6.02
CA GLN A 108 -10.14 2.22 -6.74
C GLN A 108 -10.27 0.73 -7.09
N ALA A 109 -11.42 0.15 -6.80
CA ALA A 109 -11.78 -1.21 -7.20
C ALA A 109 -12.76 -1.18 -8.37
N GLY A 110 -12.75 -2.21 -9.23
CA GLY A 110 -13.69 -2.35 -10.33
C GLY A 110 -13.13 -3.11 -11.52
N LYS A 111 -13.62 -2.82 -12.73
CA LYS A 111 -13.14 -3.39 -13.99
C LYS A 111 -11.66 -3.04 -14.27
N ALA A 112 -11.27 -1.82 -13.91
CA ALA A 112 -9.89 -1.41 -13.73
C ALA A 112 -9.67 -1.08 -12.25
N GLU A 113 -8.58 -1.58 -11.67
CA GLU A 113 -8.23 -1.29 -10.29
C GLU A 113 -7.01 -0.37 -10.24
N LEU A 114 -7.05 0.64 -9.37
CA LEU A 114 -5.94 1.57 -9.17
C LEU A 114 -5.26 1.26 -7.84
N TYR A 115 -3.96 1.06 -7.89
CA TYR A 115 -3.11 0.79 -6.74
C TYR A 115 -2.02 1.83 -6.57
N LYS A 116 -1.66 2.09 -5.32
CA LYS A 116 -0.57 2.96 -4.92
C LYS A 116 0.45 2.18 -4.09
N GLN A 117 1.71 2.29 -4.45
CA GLN A 117 2.84 1.77 -3.68
C GLN A 117 3.60 2.90 -3.01
N TYR A 118 3.82 2.79 -1.71
CA TYR A 118 4.75 3.61 -0.95
C TYR A 118 6.11 2.90 -0.91
N LYS A 119 6.91 3.06 -1.96
CA LYS A 119 8.22 2.41 -2.04
C LYS A 119 9.17 3.07 -1.04
N LYS A 120 9.55 2.33 -0.02
CA LYS A 120 10.54 2.76 0.97
C LYS A 120 11.95 2.43 0.49
N ASN A 121 12.82 3.42 0.43
CA ASN A 121 14.22 3.29 0.05
C ASN A 121 15.09 3.60 1.27
N LEU A 122 15.83 2.61 1.75
CA LEU A 122 16.75 2.73 2.87
C LEU A 122 18.12 3.20 2.36
N LEU A 123 18.61 4.28 2.93
CA LEU A 123 19.97 4.78 2.75
C LEU A 123 20.70 4.67 4.08
N GLU A 124 21.86 4.06 4.08
CA GLU A 124 22.69 3.91 5.27
C GLU A 124 23.97 4.75 5.14
N SER A 125 24.33 5.42 6.23
CA SER A 125 25.59 6.12 6.35
C SER A 125 26.22 5.82 7.68
N LYS A 126 27.54 5.79 7.72
CA LYS A 126 28.31 5.64 8.95
C LYS A 126 29.18 6.88 9.14
N PRO A 127 28.80 7.83 10.01
CA PRO A 127 29.61 9.01 10.29
C PRO A 127 31.01 8.61 10.78
N TYR A 128 32.01 9.37 10.37
CA TYR A 128 33.39 9.12 10.76
C TYR A 128 33.53 9.10 12.29
N GLY A 129 34.14 8.05 12.82
CA GLY A 129 34.30 7.86 14.27
C GLY A 129 33.06 7.37 15.02
N SER A 130 31.93 7.14 14.34
CA SER A 130 30.72 6.57 14.97
C SER A 130 30.71 5.06 14.94
N ALA A 131 30.26 4.44 16.04
CA ALA A 131 29.92 3.01 16.09
C ALA A 131 28.48 2.74 15.59
N THR A 132 27.64 3.79 15.46
CA THR A 132 26.24 3.69 15.08
C THR A 132 26.07 3.94 13.58
N ILE A 133 25.29 3.10 12.90
CA ILE A 133 24.84 3.32 11.53
C ILE A 133 23.61 4.22 11.57
N GLU A 134 23.65 5.30 10.82
CA GLU A 134 22.51 6.20 10.61
C GLU A 134 21.74 5.76 9.37
N GLN A 135 20.41 5.67 9.49
CA GLN A 135 19.50 5.26 8.44
C GLN A 135 18.59 6.43 8.04
N SER A 136 18.48 6.69 6.76
CA SER A 136 17.51 7.63 6.18
C SER A 136 16.57 6.85 5.27
N ILE A 137 15.26 6.99 5.46
CA ILE A 137 14.23 6.27 4.72
C ILE A 137 13.43 7.26 3.89
N LYS A 138 13.57 7.17 2.56
CA LYS A 138 12.82 7.99 1.61
C LYS A 138 11.65 7.22 1.04
N THR A 139 10.50 7.89 0.87
CA THR A 139 9.31 7.31 0.26
C THR A 139 9.15 7.83 -1.16
N GLU A 140 9.04 6.91 -2.12
CA GLU A 140 8.64 7.16 -3.50
C GLU A 140 7.22 6.64 -3.70
N LEU A 141 6.30 7.47 -4.21
CA LEU A 141 4.95 7.05 -4.56
C LEU A 141 4.94 6.53 -5.99
N ARG A 142 4.34 5.37 -6.19
CA ARG A 142 4.18 4.73 -7.51
C ARG A 142 2.75 4.29 -7.68
N TYR A 143 2.20 4.50 -8.88
CA TYR A 143 0.83 4.12 -9.20
C TYR A 143 0.81 3.00 -10.23
N PHE A 144 -0.13 2.09 -10.08
CA PHE A 144 -0.32 0.93 -10.95
C PHE A 144 -1.80 0.75 -11.26
N VAL A 145 -2.07 0.28 -12.46
CA VAL A 145 -3.42 -0.13 -12.87
C VAL A 145 -3.40 -1.61 -13.18
N LEU A 146 -4.34 -2.33 -12.59
CA LEU A 146 -4.68 -3.69 -12.97
C LEU A 146 -5.93 -3.65 -13.85
N ILE A 147 -5.78 -4.09 -15.10
CA ILE A 147 -6.87 -4.18 -16.06
C ILE A 147 -6.70 -5.41 -16.94
N SER A 148 -7.75 -6.23 -17.07
CA SER A 148 -7.72 -7.47 -17.86
C SER A 148 -6.53 -8.37 -17.50
N GLY A 149 -6.18 -8.46 -16.23
CA GLY A 149 -5.06 -9.25 -15.71
C GLY A 149 -3.66 -8.66 -15.93
N LYS A 150 -3.54 -7.50 -16.58
CA LYS A 150 -2.26 -6.81 -16.79
C LYS A 150 -1.97 -5.82 -15.68
N TRP A 151 -0.77 -5.88 -15.15
CA TRP A 151 -0.25 -4.97 -14.11
C TRP A 151 0.66 -3.91 -14.72
N VAL A 152 0.20 -2.67 -14.81
CA VAL A 152 0.89 -1.59 -15.52
C VAL A 152 1.19 -0.44 -14.59
N ARG A 153 2.47 -0.04 -14.51
CA ARG A 153 2.86 1.20 -13.81
C ARG A 153 2.47 2.40 -14.66
N ILE A 154 1.83 3.38 -14.02
CA ILE A 154 1.47 4.66 -14.64
C ILE A 154 2.18 5.81 -13.93
N LYS A 155 2.52 6.84 -14.71
CA LYS A 155 3.11 8.10 -14.23
C LYS A 155 2.35 9.31 -14.73
N LYS A 156 1.62 9.16 -15.85
CA LYS A 156 0.94 10.25 -16.56
C LYS A 156 -0.48 9.86 -16.97
N ILE A 157 -1.35 10.84 -17.02
CA ILE A 157 -2.74 10.69 -17.52
C ILE A 157 -2.77 10.12 -18.93
N LYS A 158 -1.82 10.53 -19.79
CA LYS A 158 -1.72 10.00 -21.16
C LYS A 158 -1.56 8.48 -21.18
N GLU A 159 -0.70 7.92 -20.33
CA GLU A 159 -0.48 6.47 -20.23
C GLU A 159 -1.75 5.75 -19.79
N LEU A 160 -2.50 6.36 -18.86
CA LEU A 160 -3.79 5.84 -18.40
C LEU A 160 -4.83 5.85 -19.53
N SER A 161 -4.93 6.94 -20.30
CA SER A 161 -5.85 7.03 -21.44
C SER A 161 -5.53 6.02 -22.55
N ASP A 162 -4.25 5.71 -22.75
CA ASP A 162 -3.83 4.70 -23.73
C ASP A 162 -4.10 3.27 -23.23
N LEU A 163 -4.06 3.04 -21.91
CA LEU A 163 -4.36 1.76 -21.29
C LEU A 163 -5.86 1.43 -21.34
N LEU A 164 -6.73 2.44 -21.14
CA LEU A 164 -8.20 2.34 -21.17
C LEU A 164 -8.73 2.45 -22.61
N ASN A 165 -8.13 1.71 -23.54
CA ASN A 165 -8.31 1.89 -24.97
C ASN A 165 -9.72 1.53 -25.49
N ASP A 166 -10.44 0.63 -24.81
CA ASP A 166 -11.81 0.21 -25.14
C ASP A 166 -12.84 1.35 -24.94
N LYS A 167 -12.49 2.38 -24.14
CA LYS A 167 -13.30 3.58 -23.86
C LYS A 167 -12.54 4.88 -24.09
N LYS A 168 -11.63 4.87 -25.05
CA LYS A 168 -10.68 5.98 -25.28
C LYS A 168 -11.36 7.32 -25.54
N ASN A 169 -12.44 7.34 -26.29
CA ASN A 169 -13.12 8.58 -26.64
C ASN A 169 -13.86 9.16 -25.43
N GLU A 170 -14.57 8.32 -24.69
CA GLU A 170 -15.28 8.69 -23.47
C GLU A 170 -14.32 9.23 -22.40
N ILE A 171 -13.17 8.56 -22.23
CA ILE A 171 -12.14 9.00 -21.28
C ILE A 171 -11.53 10.34 -21.69
N ARG A 172 -11.26 10.56 -22.99
CA ARG A 172 -10.75 11.85 -23.47
C ARG A 172 -11.75 12.98 -23.24
N GLN A 173 -13.01 12.75 -23.59
CA GLN A 173 -14.07 13.72 -23.36
C GLN A 173 -14.20 14.06 -21.88
N PHE A 174 -14.18 13.07 -20.98
CA PHE A 174 -14.21 13.28 -19.53
C PHE A 174 -13.02 14.12 -19.05
N ILE A 175 -11.79 13.83 -19.53
CA ILE A 175 -10.59 14.58 -19.18
C ILE A 175 -10.71 16.05 -19.62
N GLU A 176 -11.24 16.31 -20.82
CA GLU A 176 -11.46 17.64 -21.36
C GLU A 176 -12.56 18.40 -20.58
N GLU A 177 -13.73 17.77 -20.36
CA GLU A 177 -14.85 18.36 -19.64
C GLU A 177 -14.51 18.71 -18.17
N LYS A 178 -13.67 17.90 -17.54
CA LYS A 178 -13.23 18.12 -16.15
C LYS A 178 -11.94 18.93 -16.04
N GLU A 179 -11.39 19.40 -17.16
CA GLU A 179 -10.13 20.16 -17.22
C GLU A 179 -8.98 19.47 -16.47
N ILE A 180 -8.90 18.13 -16.58
CA ILE A 180 -7.89 17.32 -15.89
C ILE A 180 -6.54 17.49 -16.58
N THR A 181 -5.61 18.20 -15.93
CA THR A 181 -4.29 18.53 -16.52
C THR A 181 -3.10 18.06 -15.70
N LYS A 182 -3.31 17.70 -14.41
CA LYS A 182 -2.22 17.34 -13.49
C LYS A 182 -2.09 15.84 -13.33
N ASP A 183 -0.87 15.32 -13.46
CA ASP A 183 -0.52 13.92 -13.17
C ASP A 183 -0.45 13.71 -11.65
N ASN A 184 -1.59 13.50 -11.01
CA ASN A 184 -1.70 13.29 -9.56
C ASN A 184 -2.74 12.21 -9.23
N GLU A 185 -2.71 11.76 -7.97
CA GLU A 185 -3.56 10.70 -7.43
C GLU A 185 -5.06 10.96 -7.64
N ALA A 186 -5.54 12.13 -7.24
CA ALA A 186 -6.97 12.47 -7.33
C ALA A 186 -7.50 12.38 -8.77
N ASN A 187 -6.68 12.78 -9.74
CA ASN A 187 -7.03 12.71 -11.15
C ASN A 187 -6.98 11.28 -11.70
N PHE A 188 -6.00 10.47 -11.25
CA PHE A 188 -5.97 9.04 -11.61
C PHE A 188 -7.20 8.31 -11.06
N GLU A 189 -7.56 8.58 -9.79
CA GLU A 189 -8.77 8.03 -9.17
C GLU A 189 -10.04 8.43 -9.93
N ALA A 190 -10.19 9.71 -10.24
CA ALA A 190 -11.37 10.22 -10.98
C ALA A 190 -11.53 9.55 -12.34
N ILE A 191 -10.42 9.38 -13.08
CA ILE A 191 -10.44 8.75 -14.41
C ILE A 191 -10.82 7.25 -14.30
N ILE A 192 -10.22 6.52 -13.35
CA ILE A 192 -10.52 5.10 -13.13
C ILE A 192 -11.96 4.93 -12.62
N ALA A 193 -12.42 5.77 -11.70
CA ALA A 193 -13.81 5.73 -11.21
C ALA A 193 -14.81 5.96 -12.36
N TYR A 194 -14.54 6.94 -13.23
CA TYR A 194 -15.35 7.19 -14.41
C TYR A 194 -15.35 5.98 -15.36
N TYR A 195 -14.17 5.44 -15.69
CA TYR A 195 -14.07 4.25 -16.53
C TYR A 195 -14.86 3.06 -15.97
N ASN A 196 -14.80 2.84 -14.65
CA ASN A 196 -15.53 1.76 -13.98
C ASN A 196 -17.06 1.98 -13.98
N SER A 197 -17.52 3.21 -14.24
CA SER A 197 -18.96 3.55 -14.34
C SER A 197 -19.56 3.36 -15.74
N LEU A 198 -18.70 3.17 -16.76
CA LEU A 198 -19.08 2.93 -18.16
C LEU A 198 -19.34 1.44 -18.45
#